data_bdcbd90d353aa90a17c60996c889666f
#
_entry.id   bdcbd90d353aa90a17c60996c889666f
#
_cell.length_a   1.000
_cell.length_b   1.000
_cell.length_c   1.000
_cell.angle_alpha   90.00
_cell.angle_beta   90.00
_cell.angle_gamma   90.00
#
_symmetry.space_group_name_H-M   'P 1'
#
loop_
_entity.id
_entity.type
_entity.pdbx_description
1 polymer ?
#
loop_
_entity_poly.entity_id
_entity_poly.type
_entity_poly.pdbx_seq_one_letter_code
_entity_poly.pdbx_strand_id
1 'polypeptide(L)'
;TFNSYTSKPITIVMAKDLLHKYFTEGISLSDYKSGDKQLPYKIVEEYKGEELNGINYHQLLPYAQPTDGEAFRVILADFVTTEDGTGIVHLAPSFGADDNLVAKQNGIGSLTLVDGQGKFTKEVTDLAGQYVKDEFYTESDEKPKYPADVQIVINLKDNNRLFKSEKYEHSYPHCWRTDKPILYYPMDSWFVKTTDYKQRMMELNNTINWKPKSTGEGRFGNWLENLVDWNLSRSRFWGIPIPIWRTEDGEEEVCISSVEMLQAEVEKSISAGVMKTNSF
;
A
#
# COMPACT_ATOMS: atom_id res chain seq x y z
N THR A 1 1.11 -28.08 16.14
CA THR A 1 2.47 -27.65 16.46
C THR A 1 2.53 -26.77 17.72
N PHE A 2 3.66 -26.19 17.99
CA PHE A 2 3.91 -25.32 19.15
C PHE A 2 4.45 -23.95 18.69
N ASN A 3 4.16 -22.92 19.46
CA ASN A 3 4.75 -21.60 19.25
C ASN A 3 6.21 -21.60 19.72
N SER A 4 7.14 -21.20 18.88
CA SER A 4 8.59 -21.23 19.15
C SER A 4 9.04 -20.30 20.28
N TYR A 5 8.25 -19.28 20.62
CA TYR A 5 8.57 -18.32 21.69
C TYR A 5 7.95 -18.68 23.03
N THR A 6 6.74 -19.23 23.03
CA THR A 6 5.94 -19.47 24.24
C THR A 6 5.80 -20.94 24.57
N SER A 7 6.21 -21.84 23.67
CA SER A 7 6.02 -23.29 23.76
C SER A 7 4.56 -23.75 23.94
N LYS A 8 3.61 -22.88 23.70
CA LYS A 8 2.18 -23.22 23.77
C LYS A 8 1.73 -23.93 22.49
N PRO A 9 0.82 -24.91 22.57
CA PRO A 9 0.23 -25.51 21.37
C PRO A 9 -0.49 -24.46 20.53
N ILE A 10 -0.31 -24.53 19.21
CA ILE A 10 -0.99 -23.66 18.24
C ILE A 10 -1.40 -24.44 17.00
N THR A 11 -2.45 -23.97 16.34
CA THR A 11 -2.81 -24.37 14.98
C THR A 11 -2.53 -23.21 14.05
N ILE A 12 -1.88 -23.50 12.94
CA ILE A 12 -1.56 -22.50 11.91
C ILE A 12 -2.05 -22.97 10.56
N VAL A 13 -2.37 -22.02 9.68
CA VAL A 13 -2.72 -22.23 8.28
C VAL A 13 -1.56 -21.73 7.44
N MET A 14 -1.04 -22.57 6.55
CA MET A 14 0.04 -22.22 5.64
C MET A 14 0.11 -23.19 4.45
N ALA A 15 0.86 -22.83 3.41
CA ALA A 15 1.08 -23.70 2.28
C ALA A 15 1.83 -24.97 2.69
N LYS A 16 1.36 -26.12 2.22
CA LYS A 16 1.94 -27.45 2.54
C LYS A 16 3.39 -27.55 2.07
N ASP A 17 3.71 -27.01 0.89
CA ASP A 17 5.05 -27.06 0.32
C ASP A 17 6.09 -26.29 1.16
N LEU A 18 5.66 -25.39 2.03
CA LEU A 18 6.52 -24.58 2.89
C LEU A 18 6.69 -25.12 4.30
N LEU A 19 6.04 -26.24 4.66
CA LEU A 19 6.13 -26.84 5.99
C LEU A 19 7.59 -27.14 6.38
N HIS A 20 8.39 -27.63 5.44
CA HIS A 20 9.81 -27.97 5.66
C HIS A 20 10.69 -26.77 6.09
N LYS A 21 10.27 -25.53 5.79
CA LYS A 21 11.00 -24.30 6.21
C LYS A 21 10.80 -23.99 7.69
N TYR A 22 9.75 -24.48 8.29
CA TYR A 22 9.33 -24.12 9.65
C TYR A 22 9.31 -25.27 10.63
N PHE A 23 9.14 -26.49 10.15
CA PHE A 23 8.92 -27.67 10.98
C PHE A 23 9.88 -28.81 10.65
N THR A 24 10.03 -29.70 11.62
CA THR A 24 10.84 -30.91 11.48
C THR A 24 9.93 -32.14 11.37
N GLU A 25 10.10 -32.90 10.30
CA GLU A 25 9.40 -34.15 10.11
C GLU A 25 9.93 -35.24 11.03
N GLY A 26 9.09 -36.22 11.35
CA GLY A 26 9.48 -37.43 12.09
C GLY A 26 9.59 -37.24 13.61
N ILE A 27 9.31 -36.03 14.13
CA ILE A 27 9.27 -35.80 15.58
C ILE A 27 7.82 -35.85 16.04
N SER A 28 7.54 -36.63 17.08
CA SER A 28 6.20 -36.67 17.67
C SER A 28 5.91 -35.40 18.49
N LEU A 29 4.64 -34.98 18.49
CA LEU A 29 4.20 -33.87 19.36
C LEU A 29 4.44 -34.15 20.84
N SER A 30 4.43 -35.45 21.26
CA SER A 30 4.71 -35.87 22.63
C SER A 30 6.15 -35.72 23.06
N ASP A 31 7.08 -35.68 22.10
CA ASP A 31 8.53 -35.59 22.35
C ASP A 31 9.04 -34.15 22.47
N TYR A 32 8.19 -33.18 22.13
CA TYR A 32 8.54 -31.76 22.22
C TYR A 32 8.71 -31.32 23.68
N LYS A 33 9.83 -30.65 23.94
CA LYS A 33 10.11 -29.98 25.20
C LYS A 33 10.12 -28.46 25.03
N SER A 34 9.68 -27.77 26.06
CA SER A 34 9.68 -26.30 26.04
C SER A 34 11.08 -25.76 25.76
N GLY A 35 11.19 -24.92 24.73
CA GLY A 35 12.45 -24.33 24.27
C GLY A 35 13.17 -25.11 23.18
N ASP A 36 12.67 -26.25 22.74
CA ASP A 36 13.21 -26.98 21.60
C ASP A 36 13.13 -26.12 20.32
N LYS A 37 14.22 -26.12 19.55
CA LYS A 37 14.29 -25.40 18.27
C LYS A 37 13.62 -26.17 17.13
N GLN A 38 13.52 -27.47 17.25
CA GLN A 38 12.87 -28.36 16.29
C GLN A 38 11.40 -28.44 16.63
N LEU A 39 10.55 -27.88 15.79
CA LEU A 39 9.11 -27.83 16.01
C LEU A 39 8.43 -29.03 15.31
N PRO A 40 7.87 -29.99 16.06
CA PRO A 40 7.06 -31.04 15.48
C PRO A 40 5.72 -30.49 14.99
N TYR A 41 5.12 -31.15 14.02
CA TYR A 41 3.79 -30.79 13.53
C TYR A 41 2.94 -32.01 13.23
N LYS A 42 1.65 -31.78 13.19
CA LYS A 42 0.66 -32.73 12.67
C LYS A 42 -0.28 -31.97 11.75
N ILE A 43 -0.45 -32.47 10.54
CA ILE A 43 -1.48 -31.95 9.62
C ILE A 43 -2.84 -32.36 10.21
N VAL A 44 -3.70 -31.40 10.46
CA VAL A 44 -5.06 -31.59 10.99
C VAL A 44 -6.02 -31.69 9.83
N GLU A 45 -5.86 -30.84 8.83
CA GLU A 45 -6.75 -30.71 7.69
C GLU A 45 -5.99 -30.10 6.50
N GLU A 46 -6.42 -30.40 5.28
CA GLU A 46 -5.85 -29.85 4.05
C GLU A 46 -6.95 -29.18 3.23
N TYR A 47 -6.67 -28.00 2.71
CA TYR A 47 -7.57 -27.20 1.87
C TYR A 47 -6.85 -26.71 0.62
N LYS A 48 -7.61 -26.42 -0.41
CA LYS A 48 -7.12 -25.59 -1.50
C LYS A 48 -7.21 -24.12 -1.10
N GLY A 49 -6.31 -23.27 -1.62
CA GLY A 49 -6.35 -21.83 -1.35
C GLY A 49 -7.71 -21.19 -1.67
N GLU A 50 -8.38 -21.65 -2.73
CA GLU A 50 -9.71 -21.18 -3.13
C GLU A 50 -10.78 -21.39 -2.06
N GLU A 51 -10.68 -22.45 -1.26
CA GLU A 51 -11.63 -22.79 -0.19
C GLU A 51 -11.50 -21.84 1.02
N LEU A 52 -10.39 -21.13 1.13
CA LEU A 52 -10.17 -20.12 2.17
C LEU A 52 -10.79 -18.75 1.81
N ASN A 53 -11.23 -18.56 0.57
CA ASN A 53 -11.80 -17.29 0.13
C ASN A 53 -13.05 -16.91 0.95
N GLY A 54 -13.10 -15.67 1.40
CA GLY A 54 -14.22 -15.14 2.18
C GLY A 54 -14.19 -15.45 3.67
N ILE A 55 -13.22 -16.24 4.17
CA ILE A 55 -13.08 -16.49 5.60
C ILE A 55 -12.72 -15.20 6.32
N ASN A 56 -13.50 -14.82 7.33
CA ASN A 56 -13.21 -13.69 8.18
C ASN A 56 -12.23 -14.08 9.30
N TYR A 57 -11.37 -13.13 9.69
CA TYR A 57 -10.45 -13.30 10.80
C TYR A 57 -10.43 -12.07 11.71
N HIS A 58 -10.01 -12.26 12.95
CA HIS A 58 -9.85 -11.15 13.89
C HIS A 58 -8.64 -10.30 13.52
N GLN A 59 -8.84 -8.99 13.49
CA GLN A 59 -7.75 -8.02 13.28
C GLN A 59 -6.61 -8.27 14.26
N LEU A 60 -5.37 -8.32 13.73
CA LEU A 60 -4.19 -8.62 14.54
C LEU A 60 -3.88 -7.49 15.54
N LEU A 61 -3.95 -6.24 15.08
CA LEU A 61 -3.73 -5.01 15.85
C LEU A 61 -4.98 -4.12 15.72
N PRO A 62 -5.93 -4.20 16.67
CA PRO A 62 -7.27 -3.64 16.49
C PRO A 62 -7.34 -2.15 16.83
N TYR A 63 -6.54 -1.31 16.15
CA TYR A 63 -6.52 0.13 16.37
C TYR A 63 -7.71 0.86 15.74
N ALA A 64 -8.08 0.52 14.52
CA ALA A 64 -9.17 1.16 13.79
C ALA A 64 -9.77 0.22 12.73
N GLN A 65 -10.92 0.61 12.18
CA GLN A 65 -11.62 -0.08 11.10
C GLN A 65 -11.71 0.84 9.89
N PRO A 66 -11.61 0.33 8.65
CA PRO A 66 -11.90 1.13 7.47
C PRO A 66 -13.39 1.53 7.42
N THR A 67 -13.67 2.64 6.78
CA THR A 67 -15.04 3.19 6.62
C THR A 67 -15.58 3.05 5.21
N ASP A 68 -14.73 2.68 4.26
CA ASP A 68 -14.98 2.67 2.81
C ASP A 68 -15.11 1.27 2.21
N GLY A 69 -15.22 0.22 3.04
CA GLY A 69 -15.37 -1.15 2.59
C GLY A 69 -15.28 -2.17 3.72
N GLU A 70 -15.32 -3.45 3.34
CA GLU A 70 -15.08 -4.55 4.26
C GLU A 70 -13.59 -4.70 4.58
N ALA A 71 -13.27 -5.46 5.63
CA ALA A 71 -11.90 -5.76 6.00
C ALA A 71 -11.77 -7.12 6.69
N PHE A 72 -10.52 -7.53 6.92
CA PHE A 72 -10.17 -8.71 7.73
C PHE A 72 -10.81 -10.01 7.26
N ARG A 73 -10.87 -10.21 5.95
CA ARG A 73 -11.22 -11.47 5.31
C ARG A 73 -10.18 -11.92 4.31
N VAL A 74 -10.11 -13.22 4.09
CA VAL A 74 -9.23 -13.82 3.08
C VAL A 74 -9.79 -13.54 1.68
N ILE A 75 -8.94 -13.11 0.76
CA ILE A 75 -9.25 -12.93 -0.66
C ILE A 75 -8.19 -13.63 -1.52
N LEU A 76 -8.51 -13.88 -2.78
CA LEU A 76 -7.58 -14.48 -3.74
C LEU A 76 -6.81 -13.41 -4.50
N ALA A 77 -5.53 -13.68 -4.75
CA ALA A 77 -4.67 -12.82 -5.55
C ALA A 77 -3.62 -13.65 -6.31
N ASP A 78 -3.42 -13.33 -7.60
CA ASP A 78 -2.55 -14.09 -8.51
C ASP A 78 -1.05 -14.01 -8.17
N PHE A 79 -0.65 -13.00 -7.40
CA PHE A 79 0.75 -12.83 -6.99
C PHE A 79 1.15 -13.67 -5.77
N VAL A 80 0.21 -14.39 -5.15
CA VAL A 80 0.51 -15.26 -4.00
C VAL A 80 1.05 -16.60 -4.53
N THR A 81 2.24 -16.97 -4.06
CA THR A 81 2.89 -18.23 -4.45
C THR A 81 3.13 -19.14 -3.25
N THR A 82 3.45 -20.40 -3.53
CA THR A 82 3.87 -21.39 -2.52
C THR A 82 5.38 -21.58 -2.50
N GLU A 83 6.15 -20.63 -3.05
CA GLU A 83 7.62 -20.73 -3.14
C GLU A 83 8.30 -20.07 -1.96
N ASP A 84 7.70 -19.02 -1.40
CA ASP A 84 8.28 -18.28 -0.27
C ASP A 84 7.22 -17.88 0.78
N GLY A 85 7.70 -17.38 1.93
CA GLY A 85 6.84 -17.00 3.05
C GLY A 85 6.05 -18.17 3.63
N THR A 86 4.75 -17.98 3.78
CA THR A 86 3.80 -18.97 4.32
C THR A 86 2.74 -19.41 3.30
N GLY A 87 2.72 -18.86 2.09
CA GLY A 87 1.66 -19.02 1.10
C GLY A 87 0.39 -18.23 1.42
N ILE A 88 0.42 -17.41 2.49
CA ILE A 88 -0.62 -16.46 2.85
C ILE A 88 0.06 -15.11 3.07
N VAL A 89 -0.40 -14.08 2.36
CA VAL A 89 0.21 -12.75 2.35
C VAL A 89 -0.72 -11.75 3.02
N HIS A 90 -0.18 -10.91 3.90
CA HIS A 90 -0.92 -9.77 4.45
C HIS A 90 -1.00 -8.66 3.41
N LEU A 91 -2.21 -8.20 3.10
CA LEU A 91 -2.46 -7.07 2.21
C LEU A 91 -2.51 -5.75 3.00
N ALA A 92 -1.82 -4.75 2.48
CA ALA A 92 -1.82 -3.37 3.01
C ALA A 92 -2.32 -2.38 1.94
N PRO A 93 -3.63 -2.23 1.74
CA PRO A 93 -4.21 -1.47 0.63
C PRO A 93 -3.73 -0.02 0.51
N SER A 94 -3.38 0.61 1.64
CA SER A 94 -2.86 1.98 1.66
C SER A 94 -1.38 2.09 1.30
N PHE A 95 -0.60 0.99 1.32
CA PHE A 95 0.87 1.06 1.22
C PHE A 95 1.48 0.19 0.12
N GLY A 96 0.65 -0.56 -0.62
CA GLY A 96 1.04 -1.35 -1.78
C GLY A 96 0.16 -1.06 -3.00
N ALA A 97 0.75 -0.86 -4.18
CA ALA A 97 -0.04 -0.58 -5.40
C ALA A 97 -0.86 -1.80 -5.83
N ASP A 98 -0.24 -2.98 -5.84
CA ASP A 98 -0.91 -4.24 -6.18
C ASP A 98 -1.93 -4.61 -5.10
N ASP A 99 -1.60 -4.40 -3.82
CA ASP A 99 -2.50 -4.59 -2.69
C ASP A 99 -3.75 -3.70 -2.82
N ASN A 100 -3.56 -2.42 -3.19
CA ASN A 100 -4.66 -1.47 -3.41
C ASN A 100 -5.58 -1.92 -4.56
N LEU A 101 -4.99 -2.36 -5.67
CA LEU A 101 -5.74 -2.83 -6.83
C LEU A 101 -6.62 -4.03 -6.46
N VAL A 102 -6.02 -5.07 -5.87
CA VAL A 102 -6.73 -6.29 -5.46
C VAL A 102 -7.77 -6.01 -4.38
N ALA A 103 -7.45 -5.14 -3.42
CA ALA A 103 -8.39 -4.72 -2.38
C ALA A 103 -9.64 -4.06 -3.00
N LYS A 104 -9.46 -3.10 -3.91
CA LYS A 104 -10.58 -2.42 -4.61
C LYS A 104 -11.44 -3.39 -5.41
N GLN A 105 -10.83 -4.32 -6.13
CA GLN A 105 -11.55 -5.35 -6.90
C GLN A 105 -12.42 -6.24 -6.01
N ASN A 106 -12.04 -6.42 -4.76
CA ASN A 106 -12.74 -7.25 -3.78
C ASN A 106 -13.58 -6.46 -2.76
N GLY A 107 -13.73 -5.15 -2.90
CA GLY A 107 -14.49 -4.31 -1.96
C GLY A 107 -13.88 -4.22 -0.56
N ILE A 108 -12.55 -4.39 -0.46
CA ILE A 108 -11.81 -4.22 0.80
C ILE A 108 -11.49 -2.74 0.97
N GLY A 109 -11.85 -2.20 2.12
CA GLY A 109 -11.60 -0.81 2.48
C GLY A 109 -10.14 -0.53 2.81
N SER A 110 -9.76 0.74 2.68
CA SER A 110 -8.40 1.21 3.01
C SER A 110 -8.33 1.75 4.43
N LEU A 111 -7.20 1.52 5.09
CA LEU A 111 -6.94 2.03 6.42
C LEU A 111 -5.53 2.64 6.47
N THR A 112 -5.47 3.97 6.56
CA THR A 112 -4.19 4.70 6.59
C THR A 112 -3.94 5.22 8.01
N LEU A 113 -3.09 4.54 8.76
CA LEU A 113 -2.74 4.86 10.14
C LEU A 113 -1.37 5.54 10.26
N VAL A 114 -0.91 6.13 9.19
CA VAL A 114 0.34 6.91 9.09
C VAL A 114 -0.01 8.27 8.50
N ASP A 115 0.50 9.33 9.08
CA ASP A 115 0.29 10.69 8.61
C ASP A 115 1.26 11.09 7.48
N GLY A 116 1.07 12.28 6.92
CA GLY A 116 1.93 12.81 5.84
C GLY A 116 3.37 13.09 6.25
N GLN A 117 3.72 12.97 7.52
CA GLN A 117 5.10 13.08 8.05
C GLN A 117 5.75 11.71 8.25
N GLY A 118 5.01 10.61 8.02
CA GLY A 118 5.49 9.24 8.26
C GLY A 118 5.43 8.83 9.73
N LYS A 119 4.52 9.44 10.51
CA LYS A 119 4.27 9.10 11.92
C LYS A 119 2.97 8.34 12.06
N PHE A 120 2.91 7.45 13.06
CA PHE A 120 1.65 6.81 13.42
C PHE A 120 0.64 7.84 13.91
N THR A 121 -0.59 7.71 13.43
CA THR A 121 -1.70 8.57 13.86
C THR A 121 -2.14 8.26 15.30
N LYS A 122 -3.00 9.10 15.88
CA LYS A 122 -3.49 8.96 17.25
C LYS A 122 -4.28 7.66 17.50
N GLU A 123 -4.84 7.07 16.46
CA GLU A 123 -5.56 5.81 16.52
C GLU A 123 -4.64 4.65 16.91
N VAL A 124 -3.34 4.72 16.58
CA VAL A 124 -2.33 3.73 16.97
C VAL A 124 -1.80 4.09 18.37
N THR A 125 -2.60 3.85 19.37
CA THR A 125 -2.47 4.42 20.72
C THR A 125 -1.13 4.23 21.41
N ASP A 126 -0.50 3.08 21.23
CA ASP A 126 0.80 2.72 21.83
C ASP A 126 2.02 3.20 21.04
N LEU A 127 1.83 3.57 19.76
CA LEU A 127 2.88 4.10 18.89
C LEU A 127 2.58 5.51 18.35
N ALA A 128 1.50 6.15 18.83
CA ALA A 128 1.05 7.45 18.33
C ALA A 128 2.17 8.50 18.32
N GLY A 129 2.35 9.17 17.19
CA GLY A 129 3.36 10.21 16.99
C GLY A 129 4.79 9.71 16.78
N GLN A 130 5.06 8.40 16.90
CA GLN A 130 6.35 7.83 16.55
C GLN A 130 6.48 7.68 15.03
N TYR A 131 7.70 7.83 14.52
CA TYR A 131 7.97 7.53 13.10
C TYR A 131 7.90 6.03 12.82
N VAL A 132 7.35 5.67 11.65
CA VAL A 132 7.29 4.27 11.19
C VAL A 132 8.65 3.71 10.78
N LYS A 133 9.61 4.59 10.45
CA LYS A 133 10.99 4.25 10.09
C LYS A 133 11.97 4.95 11.03
N ASP A 134 12.92 4.18 11.52
CA ASP A 134 13.92 4.67 12.47
C ASP A 134 14.84 5.74 11.88
N GLU A 135 15.06 5.71 10.57
CA GLU A 135 15.86 6.66 9.80
C GLU A 135 15.21 8.03 9.64
N PHE A 136 13.93 8.19 9.99
CA PHE A 136 13.25 9.48 9.91
C PHE A 136 13.56 10.39 11.10
N TYR A 137 13.96 9.81 12.24
CA TYR A 137 14.38 10.59 13.39
C TYR A 137 15.61 11.45 13.08
N THR A 138 15.66 12.67 13.62
CA THR A 138 16.78 13.61 13.56
C THR A 138 17.43 13.73 14.94
N GLU A 139 18.55 14.44 15.04
CA GLU A 139 19.23 14.68 16.32
C GLU A 139 18.36 15.49 17.33
N SER A 140 17.39 16.24 16.81
CA SER A 140 16.46 17.03 17.64
C SER A 140 15.23 16.26 18.13
N ASP A 141 15.00 15.06 17.61
CA ASP A 141 13.84 14.25 17.95
C ASP A 141 14.14 13.36 19.16
N GLU A 142 13.17 13.22 20.05
CA GLU A 142 13.23 12.20 21.10
C GLU A 142 12.97 10.81 20.51
N LYS A 143 14.03 10.03 20.38
CA LYS A 143 13.98 8.71 19.78
C LYS A 143 13.57 7.66 20.82
N PRO A 144 12.58 6.80 20.53
CA PRO A 144 12.21 5.72 21.42
C PRO A 144 13.34 4.70 21.57
N LYS A 145 13.34 3.96 22.68
CA LYS A 145 14.36 2.94 22.98
C LYS A 145 14.43 1.83 21.91
N TYR A 146 13.31 1.49 21.33
CA TYR A 146 13.21 0.49 20.28
C TYR A 146 12.48 1.07 19.07
N PRO A 147 12.91 0.75 17.82
CA PRO A 147 12.13 1.06 16.62
C PRO A 147 10.70 0.50 16.68
N ALA A 148 9.79 1.10 15.93
CA ALA A 148 8.37 0.74 15.96
C ALA A 148 8.12 -0.74 15.60
N ASP A 149 8.82 -1.28 14.62
CA ASP A 149 8.74 -2.69 14.23
C ASP A 149 9.14 -3.64 15.37
N VAL A 150 10.18 -3.30 16.13
CA VAL A 150 10.60 -4.08 17.31
C VAL A 150 9.56 -4.00 18.43
N GLN A 151 8.94 -2.82 18.65
CA GLN A 151 7.87 -2.67 19.63
C GLN A 151 6.66 -3.53 19.27
N ILE A 152 6.27 -3.57 17.98
CA ILE A 152 5.18 -4.41 17.48
C ILE A 152 5.51 -5.91 17.69
N VAL A 153 6.73 -6.33 17.37
CA VAL A 153 7.18 -7.72 17.59
C VAL A 153 7.08 -8.11 19.07
N ILE A 154 7.50 -7.22 19.99
CA ILE A 154 7.39 -7.45 21.44
C ILE A 154 5.92 -7.61 21.84
N ASN A 155 5.05 -6.69 21.41
CA ASN A 155 3.61 -6.74 21.68
C ASN A 155 2.99 -8.05 21.21
N LEU A 156 3.27 -8.46 19.97
CA LEU A 156 2.75 -9.71 19.42
C LEU A 156 3.26 -10.95 20.17
N LYS A 157 4.52 -10.93 20.61
CA LYS A 157 5.11 -12.01 21.41
C LYS A 157 4.43 -12.13 22.76
N ASP A 158 4.25 -11.02 23.47
CA ASP A 158 3.65 -10.98 24.79
C ASP A 158 2.17 -11.44 24.76
N ASN A 159 1.48 -11.16 23.66
CA ASN A 159 0.10 -11.62 23.41
C ASN A 159 -0.02 -13.01 22.78
N ASN A 160 1.10 -13.78 22.64
CA ASN A 160 1.13 -15.12 22.02
C ASN A 160 0.61 -15.13 20.56
N ARG A 161 0.79 -14.03 19.82
CA ARG A 161 0.38 -13.87 18.42
C ARG A 161 1.54 -13.90 17.43
N LEU A 162 2.77 -13.91 17.94
CA LEU A 162 3.98 -14.03 17.12
C LEU A 162 4.35 -15.50 16.95
N PHE A 163 4.38 -15.98 15.70
CA PHE A 163 4.87 -17.33 15.39
C PHE A 163 6.39 -17.32 15.09
N LYS A 164 6.85 -16.40 14.20
CA LYS A 164 8.25 -16.29 13.81
C LYS A 164 8.58 -14.82 13.48
N SER A 165 9.79 -14.41 13.80
CA SER A 165 10.36 -13.13 13.37
C SER A 165 11.77 -13.37 12.86
N GLU A 166 12.09 -12.83 11.68
CA GLU A 166 13.39 -12.94 11.04
C GLU A 166 13.84 -11.59 10.52
N LYS A 167 15.14 -11.36 10.47
CA LYS A 167 15.70 -10.26 9.72
C LYS A 167 15.72 -10.65 8.24
N TYR A 168 15.16 -9.80 7.41
CA TYR A 168 15.14 -9.97 5.98
C TYR A 168 15.84 -8.78 5.32
N GLU A 169 16.89 -9.06 4.57
CA GLU A 169 17.64 -8.05 3.84
C GLU A 169 17.19 -8.04 2.39
N HIS A 170 16.73 -6.88 1.94
CA HIS A 170 16.25 -6.68 0.58
C HIS A 170 16.54 -5.25 0.10
N SER A 171 16.52 -5.04 -1.21
CA SER A 171 16.60 -3.71 -1.79
C SER A 171 15.36 -2.89 -1.40
N TYR A 172 15.58 -1.67 -0.93
CA TYR A 172 14.52 -0.73 -0.57
C TYR A 172 14.73 0.63 -1.24
N PRO A 173 13.71 1.26 -1.83
CA PRO A 173 13.87 2.53 -2.50
C PRO A 173 14.13 3.66 -1.51
N HIS A 174 15.12 4.51 -1.83
CA HIS A 174 15.49 5.68 -1.06
C HIS A 174 15.30 6.97 -1.86
N CYS A 175 15.02 8.05 -1.17
CA CYS A 175 14.93 9.37 -1.77
C CYS A 175 16.33 9.83 -2.20
N TRP A 176 16.53 10.07 -3.48
CA TRP A 176 17.82 10.46 -4.05
C TRP A 176 18.40 11.79 -3.53
N ARG A 177 17.60 12.60 -2.82
CA ARG A 177 18.04 13.87 -2.23
C ARG A 177 18.43 13.75 -0.76
N THR A 178 17.72 12.93 0.00
CA THR A 178 17.88 12.84 1.46
C THR A 178 18.51 11.53 1.88
N ASP A 179 18.64 10.59 0.94
CA ASP A 179 19.09 9.22 1.16
C ASP A 179 18.28 8.46 2.24
N LYS A 180 17.08 8.97 2.54
CA LYS A 180 16.16 8.33 3.50
C LYS A 180 15.21 7.38 2.77
N PRO A 181 14.79 6.28 3.41
CA PRO A 181 13.81 5.37 2.83
C PRO A 181 12.50 6.12 2.53
N ILE A 182 11.86 5.77 1.41
CA ILE A 182 10.55 6.32 1.07
C ILE A 182 9.43 5.46 1.64
N LEU A 183 8.23 6.03 1.77
CA LEU A 183 7.01 5.29 2.02
C LEU A 183 6.14 5.33 0.75
N TYR A 184 5.57 4.19 0.39
CA TYR A 184 4.41 4.18 -0.49
C TYR A 184 3.24 4.72 0.30
N TYR A 185 2.67 5.82 -0.17
CA TYR A 185 1.63 6.54 0.56
C TYR A 185 0.53 6.97 -0.41
N PRO A 186 -0.76 6.73 -0.12
CA PRO A 186 -1.84 7.15 -0.98
C PRO A 186 -1.93 8.68 -0.97
N MET A 187 -1.97 9.27 -2.15
CA MET A 187 -2.11 10.72 -2.32
C MET A 187 -3.13 11.00 -3.40
N ASP A 188 -4.06 11.89 -3.10
CA ASP A 188 -4.97 12.41 -4.10
C ASP A 188 -4.18 13.13 -5.19
N SER A 189 -4.52 12.84 -6.43
CA SER A 189 -3.79 13.34 -7.58
C SER A 189 -4.74 13.59 -8.75
N TRP A 190 -4.40 14.59 -9.56
CA TRP A 190 -5.10 14.86 -10.80
C TRP A 190 -4.51 14.04 -11.94
N PHE A 191 -5.39 13.41 -12.71
CA PHE A 191 -5.02 12.59 -13.86
C PHE A 191 -5.72 13.07 -15.12
N VAL A 192 -5.01 13.04 -16.24
CA VAL A 192 -5.64 13.03 -17.55
C VAL A 192 -5.95 11.59 -17.91
N LYS A 193 -7.21 11.27 -18.20
CA LYS A 193 -7.65 9.93 -18.53
C LYS A 193 -7.25 9.57 -19.97
N THR A 194 -5.94 9.39 -20.16
CA THR A 194 -5.35 9.08 -21.47
C THR A 194 -5.75 7.69 -21.97
N THR A 195 -6.12 6.79 -21.06
CA THR A 195 -6.56 5.44 -21.39
C THR A 195 -7.83 5.41 -22.24
N ASP A 196 -8.71 6.42 -22.17
CA ASP A 196 -9.90 6.54 -23.00
C ASP A 196 -9.54 6.70 -24.50
N TYR A 197 -8.36 7.21 -24.81
CA TYR A 197 -7.89 7.45 -26.16
C TYR A 197 -6.85 6.41 -26.63
N LYS A 198 -6.49 5.45 -25.79
CA LYS A 198 -5.44 4.46 -26.05
C LYS A 198 -5.65 3.73 -27.37
N GLN A 199 -6.83 3.16 -27.57
CA GLN A 199 -7.14 2.39 -28.79
C GLN A 199 -7.00 3.28 -30.05
N ARG A 200 -7.52 4.51 -29.98
CA ARG A 200 -7.43 5.46 -31.09
C ARG A 200 -5.99 5.88 -31.38
N MET A 201 -5.16 6.08 -30.36
CA MET A 201 -3.76 6.40 -30.53
C MET A 201 -2.97 5.26 -31.16
N MET A 202 -3.26 4.00 -30.80
CA MET A 202 -2.66 2.83 -31.42
C MET A 202 -3.03 2.72 -32.91
N GLU A 203 -4.30 2.93 -33.26
CA GLU A 203 -4.75 2.96 -34.66
C GLU A 203 -4.03 4.05 -35.47
N LEU A 204 -3.95 5.26 -34.92
CA LEU A 204 -3.25 6.37 -35.59
C LEU A 204 -1.75 6.11 -35.72
N ASN A 205 -1.10 5.50 -34.71
CA ASN A 205 0.30 5.11 -34.78
C ASN A 205 0.58 4.18 -35.98
N ASN A 206 -0.35 3.27 -36.27
CA ASN A 206 -0.22 2.34 -37.40
C ASN A 206 -0.35 3.03 -38.76
N THR A 207 -0.87 4.24 -38.84
CA THR A 207 -0.96 5.03 -40.08
C THR A 207 0.33 5.82 -40.39
N ILE A 208 1.23 5.93 -39.44
CA ILE A 208 2.47 6.73 -39.56
C ILE A 208 3.55 5.90 -40.30
N ASN A 209 4.18 6.51 -41.29
CA ASN A 209 5.33 5.88 -41.97
C ASN A 209 6.62 6.13 -41.17
N TRP A 210 6.80 5.34 -40.11
CA TRP A 210 7.98 5.41 -39.26
C TRP A 210 9.27 5.03 -39.97
N LYS A 211 10.35 5.81 -39.74
CA LYS A 211 11.71 5.51 -40.22
C LYS A 211 12.70 5.66 -39.07
N PRO A 212 13.24 4.59 -38.52
CA PRO A 212 12.96 3.18 -38.87
C PRO A 212 11.59 2.72 -38.41
N LYS A 213 11.03 1.73 -39.07
CA LYS A 213 9.72 1.14 -38.77
C LYS A 213 9.62 0.59 -37.35
N SER A 214 10.72 0.06 -36.81
CA SER A 214 10.84 -0.43 -35.44
C SER A 214 10.54 0.61 -34.36
N THR A 215 10.59 1.90 -34.66
CA THR A 215 10.21 2.95 -33.70
C THR A 215 8.72 2.90 -33.39
N GLY A 216 7.89 2.77 -34.42
CA GLY A 216 6.43 2.71 -34.27
C GLY A 216 5.92 1.36 -33.79
N GLU A 217 6.45 0.26 -34.33
CA GLU A 217 6.04 -1.10 -33.99
C GLU A 217 6.67 -1.59 -32.66
N GLY A 218 7.85 -1.08 -32.30
CA GLY A 218 8.57 -1.44 -31.09
C GLY A 218 8.32 -0.46 -29.94
N ARG A 219 9.32 0.41 -29.68
CA ARG A 219 9.32 1.24 -28.44
C ARG A 219 8.07 2.09 -28.26
N PHE A 220 7.62 2.78 -29.29
CA PHE A 220 6.45 3.67 -29.20
C PHE A 220 5.15 2.88 -29.18
N GLY A 221 5.02 1.84 -30.00
CA GLY A 221 3.87 0.93 -29.99
C GLY A 221 3.70 0.26 -28.64
N ASN A 222 4.76 -0.32 -28.09
CA ASN A 222 4.74 -0.93 -26.76
C ASN A 222 4.38 0.07 -25.65
N TRP A 223 4.83 1.33 -25.78
CA TRP A 223 4.45 2.39 -24.82
C TRP A 223 2.95 2.69 -24.91
N LEU A 224 2.37 2.74 -26.11
CA LEU A 224 0.92 2.94 -26.29
C LEU A 224 0.12 1.74 -25.76
N GLU A 225 0.60 0.50 -26.01
CA GLU A 225 -0.05 -0.72 -25.49
C GLU A 225 -0.09 -0.77 -23.97
N ASN A 226 0.90 -0.18 -23.31
CA ASN A 226 0.99 -0.11 -21.85
C ASN A 226 0.62 1.27 -21.30
N LEU A 227 -0.12 2.08 -22.09
CA LEU A 227 -0.52 3.41 -21.68
C LEU A 227 -1.40 3.37 -20.43
N VAL A 228 -1.01 4.17 -19.43
CA VAL A 228 -1.76 4.44 -18.20
C VAL A 228 -2.18 5.90 -18.17
N ASP A 229 -3.13 6.26 -17.30
CA ASP A 229 -3.54 7.64 -17.11
C ASP A 229 -2.38 8.53 -16.67
N TRP A 230 -2.34 9.74 -17.20
CA TRP A 230 -1.24 10.66 -16.97
C TRP A 230 -1.43 11.46 -15.69
N ASN A 231 -0.63 11.15 -14.67
CA ASN A 231 -0.59 11.91 -13.42
C ASN A 231 0.04 13.29 -13.63
N LEU A 232 -0.74 14.35 -13.42
CA LEU A 232 -0.30 15.75 -13.51
C LEU A 232 0.21 16.29 -12.16
N SER A 233 -0.23 15.75 -11.04
CA SER A 233 0.10 16.28 -9.71
C SER A 233 1.58 16.16 -9.38
N ARG A 234 2.12 17.23 -8.80
CA ARG A 234 3.48 17.27 -8.24
C ARG A 234 3.43 18.01 -6.91
N SER A 235 3.83 17.37 -5.83
CA SER A 235 3.88 17.95 -4.48
C SER A 235 5.21 18.66 -4.24
N ARG A 236 5.55 19.66 -5.07
CA ARG A 236 6.80 20.40 -4.97
C ARG A 236 6.58 21.89 -5.07
N PHE A 237 7.37 22.65 -4.33
CA PHE A 237 7.52 24.10 -4.58
C PHE A 237 8.07 24.34 -5.99
N TRP A 238 7.72 25.47 -6.58
CA TRP A 238 8.07 25.85 -7.96
C TRP A 238 7.42 24.96 -9.03
N GLY A 239 6.25 24.40 -8.72
CA GLY A 239 5.38 23.81 -9.73
C GLY A 239 4.51 24.87 -10.40
N ILE A 240 3.90 24.51 -11.54
CA ILE A 240 2.83 25.29 -12.15
C ILE A 240 1.52 24.82 -11.49
N PRO A 241 0.71 25.73 -10.91
CA PRO A 241 -0.61 25.36 -10.38
C PRO A 241 -1.49 24.79 -11.50
N ILE A 242 -2.21 23.74 -11.19
CA ILE A 242 -3.27 23.26 -12.08
C ILE A 242 -4.45 24.23 -11.95
N PRO A 243 -4.99 24.79 -13.06
CA PRO A 243 -6.03 25.82 -13.01
C PRO A 243 -7.41 25.25 -12.68
N ILE A 244 -7.50 24.53 -11.58
CA ILE A 244 -8.73 23.90 -11.08
C ILE A 244 -9.06 24.53 -9.74
N TRP A 245 -10.26 25.07 -9.63
CA TRP A 245 -10.86 25.57 -8.38
C TRP A 245 -11.90 24.59 -7.91
N ARG A 246 -11.85 24.27 -6.64
CA ARG A 246 -12.74 23.30 -6.00
C ARG A 246 -13.27 23.89 -4.71
N THR A 247 -14.55 23.69 -4.41
CA THR A 247 -15.12 24.01 -3.10
C THR A 247 -14.54 23.09 -2.02
N GLU A 248 -14.58 23.54 -0.76
CA GLU A 248 -14.01 22.79 0.36
C GLU A 248 -14.69 21.43 0.57
N ASP A 249 -16.01 21.36 0.30
CA ASP A 249 -16.80 20.13 0.33
C ASP A 249 -16.59 19.25 -0.92
N GLY A 250 -15.91 19.78 -1.96
CA GLY A 250 -15.62 19.08 -3.20
C GLY A 250 -16.82 18.90 -4.15
N GLU A 251 -17.97 19.54 -3.87
CA GLU A 251 -19.17 19.38 -4.69
C GLU A 251 -19.12 20.19 -6.00
N GLU A 252 -18.38 21.29 -6.01
CA GLU A 252 -18.22 22.10 -7.21
C GLU A 252 -16.76 22.19 -7.63
N GLU A 253 -16.52 22.00 -8.94
CA GLU A 253 -15.20 22.11 -9.54
C GLU A 253 -15.25 22.90 -10.84
N VAL A 254 -14.28 23.79 -11.04
CA VAL A 254 -14.13 24.56 -12.28
C VAL A 254 -12.69 24.49 -12.75
N CYS A 255 -12.50 24.02 -13.98
CA CYS A 255 -11.21 24.08 -14.66
C CYS A 255 -11.16 25.32 -15.55
N ILE A 256 -10.31 26.28 -15.23
CA ILE A 256 -10.14 27.49 -16.03
C ILE A 256 -9.29 27.18 -17.27
N SER A 257 -9.89 27.25 -18.44
CA SER A 257 -9.27 26.85 -19.70
C SER A 257 -8.70 28.01 -20.52
N SER A 258 -9.04 29.25 -20.16
CA SER A 258 -8.53 30.44 -20.86
C SER A 258 -8.48 31.69 -19.97
N VAL A 259 -7.75 32.70 -20.42
CA VAL A 259 -7.68 34.01 -19.72
C VAL A 259 -9.04 34.70 -19.70
N GLU A 260 -9.81 34.60 -20.79
CA GLU A 260 -11.15 35.16 -20.88
C GLU A 260 -12.09 34.51 -19.84
N MET A 261 -12.03 33.20 -19.68
CA MET A 261 -12.81 32.50 -18.66
C MET A 261 -12.41 32.97 -17.26
N LEU A 262 -11.11 33.11 -16.98
CA LEU A 262 -10.63 33.60 -15.71
C LEU A 262 -11.13 35.02 -15.43
N GLN A 263 -11.08 35.91 -16.40
CA GLN A 263 -11.62 37.27 -16.28
C GLN A 263 -13.12 37.27 -15.96
N ALA A 264 -13.88 36.45 -16.64
CA ALA A 264 -15.33 36.35 -16.40
C ALA A 264 -15.63 35.88 -14.96
N GLU A 265 -14.89 34.92 -14.44
CA GLU A 265 -15.06 34.45 -13.06
C GLU A 265 -14.63 35.50 -12.03
N VAL A 266 -13.55 36.24 -12.29
CA VAL A 266 -13.12 37.36 -11.46
C VAL A 266 -14.18 38.47 -11.43
N GLU A 267 -14.76 38.86 -12.59
CA GLU A 267 -15.82 39.87 -12.68
C GLU A 267 -17.09 39.44 -11.92
N LYS A 268 -17.46 38.15 -12.00
CA LYS A 268 -18.55 37.59 -11.18
C LYS A 268 -18.24 37.72 -9.68
N SER A 269 -17.05 37.40 -9.27
CA SER A 269 -16.61 37.47 -7.88
C SER A 269 -16.61 38.89 -7.34
N ILE A 270 -16.20 39.87 -8.17
CA ILE A 270 -16.27 41.30 -7.84
C ILE A 270 -17.74 41.76 -7.72
N SER A 271 -18.57 41.37 -8.67
CA SER A 271 -19.98 41.70 -8.67
C SER A 271 -20.74 41.12 -7.48
N ALA A 272 -20.33 39.94 -7.02
CA ALA A 272 -20.82 39.29 -5.83
C ALA A 272 -20.25 39.85 -4.51
N GLY A 273 -19.30 40.79 -4.58
CA GLY A 273 -18.64 41.38 -3.40
C GLY A 273 -17.66 40.48 -2.70
N VAL A 274 -17.25 39.36 -3.30
CA VAL A 274 -16.27 38.39 -2.77
C VAL A 274 -14.85 38.89 -3.00
N MET A 275 -14.61 39.55 -4.15
CA MET A 275 -13.33 40.21 -4.48
C MET A 275 -13.50 41.71 -4.54
N LYS A 276 -12.46 42.47 -4.15
CA LYS A 276 -12.48 43.94 -4.12
C LYS A 276 -11.93 44.61 -5.37
N THR A 277 -10.99 43.98 -6.02
CA THR A 277 -10.29 44.53 -7.21
C THR A 277 -9.91 43.43 -8.19
N ASN A 278 -9.85 43.84 -9.49
CA ASN A 278 -9.21 43.06 -10.52
C ASN A 278 -7.76 43.55 -10.61
N SER A 279 -6.79 42.72 -10.23
CA SER A 279 -5.36 43.04 -10.28
C SER A 279 -4.64 42.15 -11.31
N PHE A 280 -5.16 42.14 -12.55
CA PHE A 280 -4.43 41.60 -13.69
C PHE A 280 -3.45 42.60 -14.23
#